data_39ff5045098c25845d3268d4aa0e2f59
#
_entry.id   39ff5045098c25845d3268d4aa0e2f59
#
_cell.length_a   1.000
_cell.length_b   1.000
_cell.length_c   1.000
_cell.angle_alpha   90.00
_cell.angle_beta   90.00
_cell.angle_gamma   90.00
#
_symmetry.space_group_name_H-M   'P 1'
#
loop_
_entity.id
_entity.type
_entity.pdbx_description
1 polymer ?
#
loop_
_entity_poly.entity_id
_entity_poly.type
_entity_poly.pdbx_seq_one_letter_code
_entity_poly.pdbx_strand_id
1 'polypeptide(L)'
;LGVADFKAPKFQLKAKVKEPVMAQIVVRGYSGGFNFIAEPNAKYDAFLCDGDAAYIKGGKLQDEWMAFSKRSAELHAESKAMQARYDALRAANKFRSASATNDSLRTLNDNINAETQAFLKQHDDVIAAYTYNANALMAELNLADTRRLYDSMGEGAKNSPSGRIMLERIQRMEKVTQGRKAPDFTLPDLNGNLVTLSKVNAKVKIVDFWASWCGPCRLNNPSLKRMYEQYHDKGLEIVSVSLDNVKERWLKAVK
;
A
#
# COMPACT_ATOMS: atom_id res chain seq x y z
N LEU A 1 -10.81 18.97 -0.18
CA LEU A 1 -10.93 18.29 -1.47
C LEU A 1 -12.31 18.57 -2.06
N GLY A 2 -12.43 18.66 -3.38
CA GLY A 2 -13.65 19.04 -4.07
C GLY A 2 -14.44 17.85 -4.57
N VAL A 3 -15.75 18.03 -4.76
CA VAL A 3 -16.63 17.12 -5.48
C VAL A 3 -17.20 17.88 -6.66
N ALA A 4 -17.25 17.25 -7.82
CA ALA A 4 -17.91 17.80 -9.00
C ALA A 4 -18.81 16.75 -9.63
N ASP A 5 -20.04 17.13 -9.95
CA ASP A 5 -20.87 16.35 -10.83
C ASP A 5 -20.54 16.74 -12.28
N PHE A 6 -20.39 15.73 -13.15
CA PHE A 6 -20.15 15.98 -14.55
C PHE A 6 -21.23 15.33 -15.43
N LYS A 7 -21.62 16.07 -16.46
CA LYS A 7 -22.37 15.51 -17.59
C LYS A 7 -21.34 15.23 -18.68
N ALA A 8 -21.12 13.94 -18.98
CA ALA A 8 -20.17 13.53 -20.01
C ALA A 8 -20.26 14.43 -21.26
N PRO A 9 -19.16 14.75 -21.96
CA PRO A 9 -17.80 14.21 -21.75
C PRO A 9 -16.83 15.16 -21.00
N LYS A 10 -17.28 16.27 -20.41
CA LYS A 10 -16.41 17.27 -19.79
C LYS A 10 -16.72 17.46 -18.32
N PHE A 11 -15.68 17.68 -17.52
CA PHE A 11 -15.79 18.04 -16.12
C PHE A 11 -14.86 19.19 -15.76
N GLN A 12 -15.15 19.89 -14.69
CA GLN A 12 -14.27 20.85 -14.07
C GLN A 12 -14.28 20.62 -12.55
N LEU A 13 -13.09 20.46 -11.97
CA LEU A 13 -12.90 20.31 -10.53
C LEU A 13 -12.05 21.47 -10.01
N LYS A 14 -12.46 22.07 -8.90
CA LYS A 14 -11.70 23.11 -8.21
C LYS A 14 -11.40 22.63 -6.78
N ALA A 15 -10.15 22.71 -6.40
CA ALA A 15 -9.70 22.42 -5.04
C ALA A 15 -8.61 23.41 -4.64
N LYS A 16 -8.46 23.66 -3.34
CA LYS A 16 -7.34 24.44 -2.79
C LYS A 16 -6.41 23.52 -2.04
N VAL A 17 -5.13 23.59 -2.36
CA VAL A 17 -4.05 22.96 -1.59
C VAL A 17 -3.09 24.05 -1.11
N LYS A 18 -2.55 23.89 0.11
CA LYS A 18 -1.59 24.85 0.69
C LYS A 18 -0.15 24.54 0.33
N GLU A 19 0.11 23.30 0.02
CA GLU A 19 1.42 22.73 -0.32
C GLU A 19 1.22 21.61 -1.36
N PRO A 20 2.24 21.21 -2.11
CA PRO A 20 2.15 20.06 -3.02
C PRO A 20 1.74 18.80 -2.27
N VAL A 21 0.75 18.07 -2.79
CA VAL A 21 0.20 16.87 -2.15
C VAL A 21 -0.14 15.83 -3.20
N MET A 22 0.15 14.56 -2.90
CA MET A 22 -0.38 13.46 -3.69
C MET A 22 -1.90 13.39 -3.49
N ALA A 23 -2.63 13.53 -4.57
CA ALA A 23 -4.09 13.51 -4.61
C ALA A 23 -4.60 12.42 -5.56
N GLN A 24 -5.87 12.07 -5.43
CA GLN A 24 -6.51 11.10 -6.29
C GLN A 24 -7.86 11.62 -6.79
N ILE A 25 -8.11 11.48 -8.08
CA ILE A 25 -9.44 11.65 -8.65
C ILE A 25 -10.12 10.28 -8.65
N VAL A 26 -11.25 10.19 -7.95
CA VAL A 26 -12.08 8.98 -7.90
C VAL A 26 -13.37 9.26 -8.66
N VAL A 27 -13.70 8.38 -9.60
CA VAL A 27 -14.94 8.45 -10.37
C VAL A 27 -15.93 7.43 -9.81
N ARG A 28 -17.14 7.87 -9.46
CA ARG A 28 -18.15 6.98 -8.91
C ARG A 28 -18.52 5.89 -9.91
N GLY A 29 -18.51 4.64 -9.46
CA GLY A 29 -18.78 3.48 -10.31
C GLY A 29 -17.56 2.93 -11.05
N TYR A 30 -16.40 3.57 -10.88
CA TYR A 30 -15.10 3.12 -11.39
C TYR A 30 -14.28 2.52 -10.24
N SER A 31 -13.65 1.37 -10.46
CA SER A 31 -12.76 0.76 -9.47
C SER A 31 -11.36 1.34 -9.61
N GLY A 32 -10.87 1.99 -8.56
CA GLY A 32 -9.57 2.64 -8.55
C GLY A 32 -9.67 4.17 -8.56
N GLY A 33 -8.66 4.84 -9.11
CA GLY A 33 -8.60 6.29 -9.20
C GLY A 33 -7.32 6.75 -9.89
N PHE A 34 -7.29 8.01 -10.25
CA PHE A 34 -6.18 8.64 -10.98
C PHE A 34 -5.36 9.48 -10.01
N ASN A 35 -4.17 8.99 -9.68
CA ASN A 35 -3.25 9.69 -8.78
C ASN A 35 -2.55 10.84 -9.52
N PHE A 36 -2.37 11.96 -8.86
CA PHE A 36 -1.63 13.11 -9.36
C PHE A 36 -1.10 13.97 -8.23
N ILE A 37 -0.12 14.82 -8.53
CA ILE A 37 0.38 15.80 -7.57
C ILE A 37 -0.39 17.10 -7.75
N ALA A 38 -1.19 17.46 -6.74
CA ALA A 38 -1.86 18.75 -6.70
C ALA A 38 -0.91 19.78 -6.11
N GLU A 39 -0.64 20.85 -6.89
CA GLU A 39 0.24 21.96 -6.51
C GLU A 39 -0.57 23.24 -6.30
N PRO A 40 -0.16 24.13 -5.36
CA PRO A 40 -0.82 25.41 -5.15
C PRO A 40 -0.88 26.24 -6.43
N ASN A 41 -2.08 26.76 -6.75
CA ASN A 41 -2.35 27.60 -7.92
C ASN A 41 -2.10 26.96 -9.29
N ALA A 42 -1.77 25.67 -9.38
CA ALA A 42 -1.61 24.98 -10.65
C ALA A 42 -2.97 24.77 -11.35
N LYS A 43 -2.91 24.70 -12.68
CA LYS A 43 -4.04 24.34 -13.54
C LYS A 43 -3.70 23.05 -14.23
N TYR A 44 -4.63 22.13 -14.27
CA TYR A 44 -4.45 20.81 -14.85
C TYR A 44 -5.37 20.62 -16.04
N ASP A 45 -4.84 19.95 -17.06
CA ASP A 45 -5.60 19.34 -18.13
C ASP A 45 -5.59 17.83 -17.92
N ALA A 46 -6.76 17.18 -17.97
CA ALA A 46 -6.89 15.78 -17.68
C ALA A 46 -7.80 15.07 -18.67
N PHE A 47 -7.37 13.90 -19.10
CA PHE A 47 -8.18 12.93 -19.82
C PHE A 47 -8.21 11.63 -19.02
N LEU A 48 -9.39 11.25 -18.56
CA LEU A 48 -9.59 10.08 -17.70
C LEU A 48 -10.32 9.00 -18.50
N CYS A 49 -9.68 7.86 -18.65
CA CYS A 49 -10.23 6.68 -19.33
C CYS A 49 -9.58 5.41 -18.77
N ASP A 50 -10.10 4.25 -19.14
CA ASP A 50 -9.42 2.99 -18.88
C ASP A 50 -8.15 2.86 -19.73
N GLY A 51 -7.07 2.36 -19.11
CA GLY A 51 -5.80 2.07 -19.77
C GLY A 51 -4.85 3.27 -19.88
N ASP A 52 -3.82 3.10 -20.72
CA ASP A 52 -2.63 3.95 -20.75
C ASP A 52 -2.83 5.33 -21.43
N ALA A 53 -4.00 5.57 -22.01
CA ALA A 53 -4.30 6.85 -22.65
C ALA A 53 -4.71 7.95 -21.65
N ALA A 54 -5.00 7.61 -20.39
CA ALA A 54 -5.32 8.56 -19.35
C ALA A 54 -4.11 9.44 -19.01
N TYR A 55 -4.36 10.74 -18.83
CA TYR A 55 -3.32 11.67 -18.37
C TYR A 55 -3.88 12.76 -17.47
N ILE A 56 -3.01 13.31 -16.63
CA ILE A 56 -3.20 14.56 -15.89
C ILE A 56 -1.91 15.37 -16.05
N LYS A 57 -1.99 16.51 -16.71
CA LYS A 57 -0.86 17.39 -17.03
C LYS A 57 -1.06 18.77 -16.42
N GLY A 58 0.04 19.44 -16.12
CA GLY A 58 0.08 20.78 -15.52
C GLY A 58 0.58 20.75 -14.09
N GLY A 59 1.34 21.79 -13.72
CA GLY A 59 2.14 21.77 -12.51
C GLY A 59 3.52 21.13 -12.73
N LYS A 60 4.53 21.74 -12.14
CA LYS A 60 5.93 21.33 -12.38
C LYS A 60 6.19 19.91 -11.84
N LEU A 61 5.86 19.67 -10.58
CA LEU A 61 6.09 18.38 -9.94
C LEU A 61 5.24 17.28 -10.56
N GLN A 62 4.00 17.61 -10.96
CA GLN A 62 3.12 16.66 -11.65
C GLN A 62 3.72 16.20 -12.98
N ASP A 63 4.21 17.12 -13.81
CA ASP A 63 4.74 16.78 -15.11
C ASP A 63 6.06 15.99 -15.01
N GLU A 64 6.94 16.34 -14.04
CA GLU A 64 8.16 15.59 -13.72
C GLU A 64 7.83 14.16 -13.23
N TRP A 65 6.87 14.04 -12.32
CA TRP A 65 6.44 12.74 -11.80
C TRP A 65 5.79 11.87 -12.88
N MET A 66 4.98 12.45 -13.77
CA MET A 66 4.36 11.72 -14.88
C MET A 66 5.39 11.22 -15.89
N ALA A 67 6.39 12.04 -16.23
CA ALA A 67 7.47 11.62 -17.12
C ALA A 67 8.25 10.43 -16.52
N PHE A 68 8.62 10.53 -15.24
CA PHE A 68 9.29 9.44 -14.52
C PHE A 68 8.41 8.19 -14.44
N SER A 69 7.13 8.34 -14.05
CA SER A 69 6.20 7.22 -13.90
C SER A 69 5.99 6.46 -15.21
N LYS A 70 5.87 7.19 -16.32
CA LYS A 70 5.76 6.58 -17.65
C LYS A 70 7.02 5.78 -17.99
N ARG A 71 8.21 6.37 -17.82
CA ARG A 71 9.49 5.70 -18.07
C ARG A 71 9.66 4.46 -17.18
N SER A 72 9.32 4.59 -15.91
CA SER A 72 9.35 3.48 -14.94
C SER A 72 8.42 2.33 -15.35
N ALA A 73 7.19 2.65 -15.80
CA ALA A 73 6.23 1.66 -16.27
C ALA A 73 6.74 0.88 -17.51
N GLU A 74 7.36 1.58 -18.48
CA GLU A 74 7.97 0.97 -19.65
C GLU A 74 9.08 -0.02 -19.25
N LEU A 75 9.98 0.37 -18.37
CA LEU A 75 11.07 -0.48 -17.90
C LEU A 75 10.57 -1.69 -17.10
N HIS A 76 9.56 -1.51 -16.25
CA HIS A 76 8.95 -2.63 -15.51
C HIS A 76 8.18 -3.59 -16.42
N ALA A 77 7.55 -3.10 -17.49
CA ALA A 77 6.93 -3.96 -18.48
C ALA A 77 7.97 -4.81 -19.24
N GLU A 78 9.12 -4.23 -19.56
CA GLU A 78 10.26 -4.96 -20.16
C GLU A 78 10.81 -6.01 -19.19
N SER A 79 11.02 -5.66 -17.91
CA SER A 79 11.47 -6.58 -16.87
C SER A 79 10.50 -7.75 -16.70
N LYS A 80 9.19 -7.48 -16.68
CA LYS A 80 8.16 -8.52 -16.59
C LYS A 80 8.16 -9.45 -17.81
N ALA A 81 8.33 -8.92 -19.02
CA ALA A 81 8.42 -9.73 -20.22
C ALA A 81 9.68 -10.61 -20.23
N MET A 82 10.80 -10.06 -19.77
CA MET A 82 12.07 -10.80 -19.62
C MET A 82 11.97 -11.89 -18.54
N GLN A 83 11.29 -11.63 -17.41
CA GLN A 83 11.01 -12.63 -16.39
C GLN A 83 10.16 -13.78 -16.95
N ALA A 84 9.09 -13.50 -17.67
CA ALA A 84 8.25 -14.50 -18.30
C ALA A 84 9.04 -15.38 -19.29
N ARG A 85 9.97 -14.75 -20.07
CA ARG A 85 10.88 -15.48 -20.96
C ARG A 85 11.83 -16.40 -20.19
N TYR A 86 12.39 -15.93 -19.08
CA TYR A 86 13.24 -16.75 -18.19
C TYR A 86 12.47 -17.98 -17.68
N ASP A 87 11.26 -17.78 -17.18
CA ASP A 87 10.43 -18.86 -16.65
C ASP A 87 10.09 -19.90 -17.73
N ALA A 88 9.74 -19.46 -18.94
CA ALA A 88 9.48 -20.33 -20.07
C ALA A 88 10.72 -21.15 -20.50
N LEU A 89 11.91 -20.53 -20.50
CA LEU A 89 13.17 -21.24 -20.80
C LEU A 89 13.50 -22.27 -19.73
N ARG A 90 13.25 -21.96 -18.45
CA ARG A 90 13.41 -22.90 -17.33
C ARG A 90 12.47 -24.11 -17.48
N ALA A 91 11.21 -23.85 -17.77
CA ALA A 91 10.21 -24.91 -17.99
C ALA A 91 10.57 -25.81 -19.19
N ALA A 92 11.19 -25.24 -20.22
CA ALA A 92 11.66 -25.98 -21.41
C ALA A 92 13.03 -26.64 -21.21
N ASN A 93 13.62 -26.66 -20.00
CA ASN A 93 14.96 -27.18 -19.67
C ASN A 93 16.12 -26.56 -20.49
N LYS A 94 15.92 -25.32 -21.00
CA LYS A 94 16.95 -24.59 -21.77
C LYS A 94 17.84 -23.76 -20.81
N PHE A 95 18.56 -24.40 -19.93
CA PHE A 95 19.24 -23.78 -18.78
C PHE A 95 20.31 -22.76 -19.18
N ARG A 96 21.09 -22.96 -20.24
CA ARG A 96 22.08 -21.98 -20.72
C ARG A 96 21.43 -20.71 -21.16
N SER A 97 20.35 -20.79 -21.95
CA SER A 97 19.61 -19.61 -22.41
C SER A 97 18.85 -18.93 -21.25
N ALA A 98 18.34 -19.71 -20.30
CA ALA A 98 17.74 -19.18 -19.09
C ALA A 98 18.75 -18.37 -18.25
N SER A 99 19.99 -18.91 -18.06
CA SER A 99 21.05 -18.20 -17.35
C SER A 99 21.36 -16.85 -17.99
N ALA A 100 21.60 -16.83 -19.31
CA ALA A 100 21.86 -15.57 -20.03
C ALA A 100 20.70 -14.56 -19.92
N THR A 101 19.44 -15.07 -19.97
CA THR A 101 18.26 -14.20 -19.79
C THR A 101 18.19 -13.64 -18.35
N ASN A 102 18.54 -14.46 -17.35
CA ASN A 102 18.59 -14.00 -15.95
C ASN A 102 19.66 -12.93 -15.72
N ASP A 103 20.83 -13.06 -16.35
CA ASP A 103 21.88 -12.04 -16.25
C ASP A 103 21.43 -10.71 -16.86
N SER A 104 20.76 -10.77 -18.01
CA SER A 104 20.17 -9.57 -18.65
C SER A 104 19.06 -8.97 -17.77
N LEU A 105 18.22 -9.80 -17.15
CA LEU A 105 17.15 -9.35 -16.24
C LEU A 105 17.73 -8.65 -15.00
N ARG A 106 18.81 -9.18 -14.42
CA ARG A 106 19.50 -8.55 -13.29
C ARG A 106 20.04 -7.18 -13.70
N THR A 107 20.73 -7.09 -14.83
CA THR A 107 21.25 -5.80 -15.34
C THR A 107 20.12 -4.78 -15.57
N LEU A 108 18.99 -5.20 -16.14
CA LEU A 108 17.83 -4.33 -16.32
C LEU A 108 17.26 -3.85 -14.99
N ASN A 109 17.10 -4.74 -14.01
CA ASN A 109 16.61 -4.37 -12.67
C ASN A 109 17.59 -3.44 -11.93
N ASP A 110 18.89 -3.63 -12.07
CA ASP A 110 19.90 -2.74 -11.52
C ASP A 110 19.82 -1.33 -12.15
N ASN A 111 19.58 -1.26 -13.48
CA ASN A 111 19.37 0.01 -14.19
C ASN A 111 18.06 0.70 -13.73
N ILE A 112 16.95 -0.04 -13.57
CA ILE A 112 15.69 0.50 -13.03
C ILE A 112 15.91 1.11 -11.65
N ASN A 113 16.63 0.41 -10.78
CA ASN A 113 16.96 0.91 -9.45
C ASN A 113 17.85 2.16 -9.52
N ALA A 114 18.85 2.18 -10.39
CA ALA A 114 19.75 3.32 -10.55
C ALA A 114 19.00 4.56 -11.10
N GLU A 115 18.14 4.40 -12.13
CA GLU A 115 17.32 5.49 -12.66
C GLU A 115 16.37 6.04 -11.57
N THR A 116 15.73 5.14 -10.79
CA THR A 116 14.86 5.53 -9.69
C THR A 116 15.60 6.32 -8.62
N GLN A 117 16.77 5.85 -8.19
CA GLN A 117 17.57 6.54 -7.19
C GLN A 117 18.10 7.88 -7.70
N ALA A 118 18.50 7.96 -8.98
CA ALA A 118 18.94 9.21 -9.60
C ALA A 118 17.81 10.25 -9.65
N PHE A 119 16.59 9.83 -9.99
CA PHE A 119 15.41 10.68 -9.97
C PHE A 119 15.09 11.17 -8.55
N LEU A 120 15.02 10.27 -7.58
CA LEU A 120 14.68 10.62 -6.19
C LEU A 120 15.71 11.53 -5.52
N LYS A 121 16.98 11.46 -5.91
CA LYS A 121 18.03 12.38 -5.42
C LYS A 121 17.83 13.84 -5.86
N GLN A 122 17.06 14.06 -6.93
CA GLN A 122 16.76 15.41 -7.42
C GLN A 122 15.56 16.02 -6.70
N HIS A 123 14.83 15.22 -5.91
CA HIS A 123 13.62 15.62 -5.22
C HIS A 123 13.79 15.57 -3.70
N ASP A 124 13.62 16.73 -3.06
CA ASP A 124 13.43 16.84 -1.62
C ASP A 124 12.02 17.38 -1.34
N ASP A 125 11.00 16.62 -1.78
CA ASP A 125 9.61 17.05 -1.82
C ASP A 125 8.62 15.86 -1.71
N VAL A 126 7.36 16.11 -2.06
CA VAL A 126 6.29 15.12 -2.03
C VAL A 126 6.54 13.90 -2.94
N ILE A 127 7.28 14.05 -4.04
CA ILE A 127 7.61 12.96 -4.97
C ILE A 127 8.47 11.92 -4.28
N ALA A 128 9.60 12.36 -3.68
CA ALA A 128 10.50 11.46 -2.95
C ALA A 128 9.75 10.76 -1.81
N ALA A 129 9.06 11.52 -0.97
CA ALA A 129 8.34 10.98 0.18
C ALA A 129 7.24 9.99 -0.21
N TYR A 130 6.47 10.29 -1.27
CA TYR A 130 5.45 9.38 -1.77
C TYR A 130 6.06 8.09 -2.31
N THR A 131 7.10 8.20 -3.14
CA THR A 131 7.76 7.04 -3.75
C THR A 131 8.39 6.14 -2.70
N TYR A 132 9.11 6.70 -1.73
CA TYR A 132 9.70 5.93 -0.63
C TYR A 132 8.63 5.24 0.22
N ASN A 133 7.53 5.94 0.54
CA ASN A 133 6.44 5.33 1.31
C ASN A 133 5.74 4.21 0.53
N ALA A 134 5.50 4.38 -0.78
CA ALA A 134 4.93 3.35 -1.63
C ALA A 134 5.84 2.11 -1.73
N ASN A 135 7.14 2.31 -1.92
CA ASN A 135 8.13 1.22 -1.97
C ASN A 135 8.18 0.47 -0.63
N ALA A 136 8.17 1.17 0.50
CA ALA A 136 8.16 0.55 1.82
C ALA A 136 6.88 -0.27 2.09
N LEU A 137 5.74 0.14 1.53
CA LEU A 137 4.48 -0.60 1.61
C LEU A 137 4.50 -1.84 0.72
N MET A 138 4.90 -1.69 -0.55
CA MET A 138 4.92 -2.79 -1.51
C MET A 138 5.93 -3.89 -1.16
N ALA A 139 7.08 -3.51 -0.59
CA ALA A 139 8.10 -4.44 -0.12
C ALA A 139 7.83 -4.98 1.30
N GLU A 140 6.71 -4.60 1.92
CA GLU A 140 6.33 -4.99 3.30
C GLU A 140 7.48 -4.78 4.32
N LEU A 141 8.21 -3.66 4.16
CA LEU A 141 9.39 -3.39 4.99
C LEU A 141 9.05 -3.39 6.48
N ASN A 142 9.91 -4.01 7.26
CA ASN A 142 9.85 -3.96 8.72
C ASN A 142 10.13 -2.54 9.26
N LEU A 143 9.94 -2.35 10.56
CA LEU A 143 10.12 -1.03 11.20
C LEU A 143 11.53 -0.47 10.99
N ALA A 144 12.59 -1.27 11.15
CA ALA A 144 13.97 -0.81 11.07
C ALA A 144 14.30 -0.32 9.64
N ASP A 145 13.88 -1.06 8.62
CA ASP A 145 14.10 -0.71 7.22
C ASP A 145 13.26 0.49 6.80
N THR A 146 11.98 0.55 7.25
CA THR A 146 11.11 1.70 6.99
C THR A 146 11.68 2.99 7.62
N ARG A 147 12.19 2.90 8.86
CA ARG A 147 12.82 4.06 9.52
C ARG A 147 14.09 4.48 8.81
N ARG A 148 14.96 3.55 8.45
CA ARG A 148 16.19 3.84 7.71
C ARG A 148 15.90 4.55 6.39
N LEU A 149 14.85 4.12 5.69
CA LEU A 149 14.41 4.74 4.45
C LEU A 149 13.88 6.16 4.70
N TYR A 150 13.07 6.37 5.74
CA TYR A 150 12.61 7.69 6.15
C TYR A 150 13.76 8.63 6.53
N ASP A 151 14.72 8.13 7.33
CA ASP A 151 15.87 8.93 7.80
C ASP A 151 16.78 9.36 6.64
N SER A 152 16.83 8.58 5.55
CA SER A 152 17.59 8.93 4.33
C SER A 152 16.97 10.03 3.47
N MET A 153 15.70 10.41 3.73
CA MET A 153 15.05 11.52 3.01
C MET A 153 15.57 12.87 3.47
N GLY A 154 15.55 13.85 2.57
CA GLY A 154 15.78 15.26 2.91
C GLY A 154 14.65 15.86 3.75
N GLU A 155 14.89 17.04 4.30
CA GLU A 155 13.92 17.70 5.20
C GLU A 155 12.66 18.16 4.47
N GLY A 156 12.75 18.57 3.20
CA GLY A 156 11.59 18.93 2.40
C GLY A 156 10.66 17.74 2.19
N ALA A 157 11.21 16.57 1.85
CA ALA A 157 10.46 15.33 1.71
C ALA A 157 9.82 14.89 3.03
N LYS A 158 10.57 14.91 4.14
CA LYS A 158 10.04 14.57 5.49
C LYS A 158 8.89 15.48 5.91
N ASN A 159 8.99 16.77 5.64
CA ASN A 159 7.99 17.78 5.99
C ASN A 159 6.81 17.82 5.01
N SER A 160 6.87 17.14 3.88
CA SER A 160 5.75 17.02 2.94
C SER A 160 4.58 16.22 3.54
N PRO A 161 3.36 16.33 2.98
CA PRO A 161 2.22 15.51 3.42
C PRO A 161 2.51 13.99 3.39
N SER A 162 3.20 13.52 2.36
CA SER A 162 3.57 12.11 2.22
C SER A 162 4.63 11.68 3.25
N GLY A 163 5.58 12.56 3.58
CA GLY A 163 6.58 12.32 4.62
C GLY A 163 5.95 12.22 6.01
N ARG A 164 5.01 13.11 6.32
CA ARG A 164 4.24 13.05 7.57
C ARG A 164 3.43 11.75 7.70
N ILE A 165 2.78 11.29 6.61
CA ILE A 165 2.08 10.00 6.58
C ILE A 165 3.04 8.83 6.86
N MET A 166 4.23 8.85 6.27
CA MET A 166 5.25 7.82 6.53
C MET A 166 5.73 7.84 7.98
N LEU A 167 5.94 9.01 8.56
CA LEU A 167 6.31 9.15 9.98
C LEU A 167 5.22 8.61 10.90
N GLU A 168 3.95 8.94 10.66
CA GLU A 168 2.82 8.39 11.42
C GLU A 168 2.74 6.86 11.32
N ARG A 169 3.04 6.30 10.13
CA ARG A 169 3.12 4.85 9.95
C ARG A 169 4.22 4.25 10.82
N ILE A 170 5.42 4.82 10.81
CA ILE A 170 6.54 4.40 11.66
C ILE A 170 6.13 4.42 13.13
N GLN A 171 5.52 5.51 13.59
CA GLN A 171 5.05 5.65 14.97
C GLN A 171 3.99 4.58 15.35
N ARG A 172 3.12 4.19 14.40
CA ARG A 172 2.17 3.08 14.62
C ARG A 172 2.88 1.73 14.69
N MET A 173 3.87 1.48 13.83
CA MET A 173 4.67 0.25 13.87
C MET A 173 5.45 0.13 15.18
N GLU A 174 5.99 1.22 15.71
CA GLU A 174 6.70 1.23 17.01
C GLU A 174 5.82 0.81 18.19
N LYS A 175 4.52 1.16 18.14
CA LYS A 175 3.58 0.80 19.20
C LYS A 175 3.29 -0.71 19.26
N VAL A 176 3.46 -1.42 18.14
CA VAL A 176 3.16 -2.86 18.02
C VAL A 176 4.42 -3.71 17.82
N THR A 177 5.61 -3.14 18.03
CA THR A 177 6.88 -3.87 17.95
C THR A 177 6.94 -4.96 19.04
N GLN A 178 7.58 -6.08 18.73
CA GLN A 178 7.80 -7.19 19.67
C GLN A 178 8.41 -6.67 20.99
N GLY A 179 7.89 -7.20 22.11
CA GLY A 179 8.27 -6.81 23.47
C GLY A 179 7.52 -5.57 24.00
N ARG A 180 6.71 -4.90 23.19
CA ARG A 180 5.82 -3.83 23.64
C ARG A 180 4.48 -4.39 24.09
N LYS A 181 3.86 -3.70 25.06
CA LYS A 181 2.47 -3.99 25.42
C LYS A 181 1.57 -3.66 24.22
N ALA A 182 0.72 -4.60 23.83
CA ALA A 182 -0.24 -4.38 22.75
C ALA A 182 -1.16 -3.18 23.07
N PRO A 183 -1.50 -2.34 22.12
CA PRO A 183 -2.51 -1.30 22.28
C PRO A 183 -3.83 -1.92 22.74
N ASP A 184 -4.49 -1.32 23.71
CA ASP A 184 -5.79 -1.78 24.18
C ASP A 184 -6.90 -1.24 23.29
N PHE A 185 -7.98 -2.01 23.16
CA PHE A 185 -9.19 -1.59 22.45
C PHE A 185 -10.41 -2.20 23.09
N THR A 186 -11.57 -1.58 22.86
CA THR A 186 -12.87 -2.09 23.27
C THR A 186 -13.79 -2.13 22.07
N LEU A 187 -14.31 -3.31 21.72
CA LEU A 187 -15.17 -3.55 20.59
C LEU A 187 -16.38 -4.40 20.99
N PRO A 188 -17.54 -4.28 20.31
CA PRO A 188 -18.70 -5.12 20.57
C PRO A 188 -18.47 -6.55 20.06
N ASP A 189 -18.94 -7.54 20.82
CA ASP A 189 -19.06 -8.92 20.41
C ASP A 189 -20.29 -9.13 19.48
N LEU A 190 -20.58 -10.39 19.11
CA LEU A 190 -21.72 -10.77 18.27
C LEU A 190 -23.07 -10.36 18.88
N ASN A 191 -23.15 -10.29 20.22
CA ASN A 191 -24.36 -9.95 20.99
C ASN A 191 -24.46 -8.45 21.30
N GLY A 192 -23.41 -7.68 20.98
CA GLY A 192 -23.32 -6.25 21.27
C GLY A 192 -22.67 -5.92 22.62
N ASN A 193 -22.20 -6.92 23.38
CA ASN A 193 -21.48 -6.68 24.65
C ASN A 193 -20.08 -6.14 24.34
N LEU A 194 -19.62 -5.17 25.15
CA LEU A 194 -18.32 -4.58 24.97
C LEU A 194 -17.22 -5.48 25.53
N VAL A 195 -16.29 -5.89 24.70
CA VAL A 195 -15.11 -6.67 25.05
C VAL A 195 -13.88 -5.77 24.97
N THR A 196 -13.14 -5.65 26.08
CA THR A 196 -11.88 -4.92 26.17
C THR A 196 -10.73 -5.92 26.17
N LEU A 197 -9.76 -5.79 25.26
CA LEU A 197 -8.64 -6.74 25.09
C LEU A 197 -7.88 -6.96 26.41
N SER A 198 -7.59 -5.90 27.16
CA SER A 198 -6.86 -6.01 28.44
C SER A 198 -7.64 -6.75 29.52
N LYS A 199 -8.97 -6.77 29.44
CA LYS A 199 -9.87 -7.45 30.42
C LYS A 199 -10.12 -8.91 30.05
N VAL A 200 -9.78 -9.38 28.87
CA VAL A 200 -9.86 -10.80 28.53
C VAL A 200 -8.86 -11.57 29.43
N ASN A 201 -9.35 -12.50 30.22
CA ASN A 201 -8.51 -13.27 31.13
C ASN A 201 -7.87 -14.45 30.40
N ALA A 202 -6.55 -14.46 30.25
CA ALA A 202 -5.79 -15.54 29.61
C ALA A 202 -4.31 -15.45 29.96
N LYS A 203 -3.61 -16.59 29.96
CA LYS A 203 -2.14 -16.64 30.08
C LYS A 203 -1.48 -16.18 28.79
N VAL A 204 -2.07 -16.56 27.63
CA VAL A 204 -1.64 -16.17 26.28
C VAL A 204 -2.86 -15.72 25.51
N LYS A 205 -2.74 -14.60 24.81
CA LYS A 205 -3.79 -14.08 23.93
C LYS A 205 -3.27 -14.04 22.48
N ILE A 206 -4.06 -14.55 21.56
CA ILE A 206 -3.87 -14.33 20.13
C ILE A 206 -4.91 -13.30 19.68
N VAL A 207 -4.48 -12.21 19.07
CA VAL A 207 -5.39 -11.27 18.39
C VAL A 207 -5.31 -11.56 16.91
N ASP A 208 -6.41 -12.07 16.36
CA ASP A 208 -6.54 -12.42 14.93
C ASP A 208 -7.37 -11.35 14.22
N PHE A 209 -6.77 -10.68 13.24
CA PHE A 209 -7.47 -9.70 12.40
C PHE A 209 -7.91 -10.36 11.10
N TRP A 210 -9.20 -10.39 10.85
CA TRP A 210 -9.78 -11.06 9.70
C TRP A 210 -10.95 -10.28 9.09
N ALA A 211 -11.51 -10.76 7.98
CA ALA A 211 -12.75 -10.22 7.43
C ALA A 211 -13.51 -11.31 6.63
N SER A 212 -14.80 -11.11 6.44
CA SER A 212 -15.65 -12.01 5.65
C SER A 212 -15.19 -12.18 4.20
N TRP A 213 -14.58 -11.15 3.63
CA TRP A 213 -14.03 -11.08 2.28
C TRP A 213 -12.56 -11.54 2.19
N CYS A 214 -11.90 -11.80 3.32
CA CYS A 214 -10.52 -12.26 3.35
C CYS A 214 -10.46 -13.78 3.14
N GLY A 215 -10.26 -14.22 1.92
CA GLY A 215 -10.16 -15.65 1.57
C GLY A 215 -9.07 -16.39 2.35
N PRO A 216 -7.80 -15.92 2.37
CA PRO A 216 -6.73 -16.56 3.14
C PRO A 216 -7.03 -16.63 4.64
N CYS A 217 -7.64 -15.59 5.24
CA CYS A 217 -8.02 -15.61 6.66
C CYS A 217 -9.03 -16.74 6.92
N ARG A 218 -10.05 -16.87 6.07
CA ARG A 218 -11.06 -17.92 6.21
C ARG A 218 -10.50 -19.33 6.05
N LEU A 219 -9.50 -19.50 5.18
CA LEU A 219 -8.77 -20.77 5.06
C LEU A 219 -7.96 -21.12 6.32
N ASN A 220 -7.53 -20.11 7.08
CA ASN A 220 -6.78 -20.31 8.32
C ASN A 220 -7.70 -20.55 9.55
N ASN A 221 -8.98 -20.17 9.51
CA ASN A 221 -9.91 -20.30 10.63
C ASN A 221 -9.98 -21.73 11.22
N PRO A 222 -9.99 -22.84 10.42
CA PRO A 222 -9.98 -24.18 10.98
C PRO A 222 -8.73 -24.49 11.81
N SER A 223 -7.59 -23.89 11.47
CA SER A 223 -6.35 -24.04 12.25
C SER A 223 -6.41 -23.30 13.58
N LEU A 224 -6.95 -22.07 13.57
CA LEU A 224 -7.18 -21.30 14.81
C LEU A 224 -8.17 -22.02 15.74
N LYS A 225 -9.25 -22.59 15.18
CA LYS A 225 -10.22 -23.37 15.95
C LYS A 225 -9.58 -24.58 16.62
N ARG A 226 -8.81 -25.39 15.88
CA ARG A 226 -8.05 -26.54 16.44
C ARG A 226 -7.08 -26.11 17.54
N MET A 227 -6.39 -24.99 17.34
CA MET A 227 -5.48 -24.42 18.34
C MET A 227 -6.24 -24.00 19.61
N TYR A 228 -7.39 -23.36 19.46
CA TYR A 228 -8.26 -23.00 20.58
C TYR A 228 -8.71 -24.24 21.34
N GLU A 229 -9.26 -25.25 20.66
CA GLU A 229 -9.71 -26.51 21.27
C GLU A 229 -8.58 -27.24 22.04
N GLN A 230 -7.35 -27.17 21.55
CA GLN A 230 -6.19 -27.85 22.15
C GLN A 230 -5.59 -27.11 23.36
N TYR A 231 -5.71 -25.77 23.40
CA TYR A 231 -4.96 -24.96 24.37
C TYR A 231 -5.81 -24.04 25.23
N HIS A 232 -7.12 -23.91 25.01
CA HIS A 232 -7.98 -23.05 25.79
C HIS A 232 -7.92 -23.41 27.30
N ASP A 233 -8.05 -24.67 27.65
CA ASP A 233 -7.98 -25.14 29.04
C ASP A 233 -6.60 -24.94 29.69
N LYS A 234 -5.56 -24.70 28.84
CA LYS A 234 -4.20 -24.38 29.28
C LYS A 234 -3.96 -22.88 29.46
N GLY A 235 -4.97 -22.07 29.12
CA GLY A 235 -4.97 -20.62 29.30
C GLY A 235 -4.74 -19.83 28.01
N LEU A 236 -4.96 -20.41 26.81
CA LEU A 236 -5.01 -19.67 25.56
C LEU A 236 -6.38 -19.03 25.37
N GLU A 237 -6.40 -17.78 24.91
CA GLU A 237 -7.59 -17.13 24.38
C GLU A 237 -7.32 -16.55 22.98
N ILE A 238 -8.33 -16.61 22.10
CA ILE A 238 -8.24 -16.04 20.74
C ILE A 238 -9.31 -14.98 20.61
N VAL A 239 -8.86 -13.74 20.36
CA VAL A 239 -9.72 -12.58 20.12
C VAL A 239 -9.70 -12.27 18.65
N SER A 240 -10.70 -12.76 17.91
CA SER A 240 -10.83 -12.49 16.48
C SER A 240 -11.56 -11.18 16.23
N VAL A 241 -10.85 -10.22 15.60
CA VAL A 241 -11.34 -8.86 15.29
C VAL A 241 -11.69 -8.77 13.83
N SER A 242 -12.97 -8.56 13.54
CA SER A 242 -13.41 -8.35 12.15
C SER A 242 -13.10 -6.95 11.65
N LEU A 243 -12.57 -6.86 10.44
CA LEU A 243 -12.36 -5.62 9.68
C LEU A 243 -13.52 -5.31 8.73
N ASP A 244 -14.65 -6.04 8.86
CA ASP A 244 -15.83 -5.79 8.05
C ASP A 244 -16.48 -4.44 8.42
N ASN A 245 -16.76 -3.63 7.43
CA ASN A 245 -17.51 -2.38 7.56
C ASN A 245 -19.04 -2.58 7.43
N VAL A 246 -19.48 -3.82 7.13
CA VAL A 246 -20.89 -4.21 7.02
C VAL A 246 -21.16 -5.35 7.98
N LYS A 247 -21.87 -5.07 9.08
CA LYS A 247 -22.13 -6.01 10.17
C LYS A 247 -22.76 -7.32 9.71
N GLU A 248 -23.68 -7.27 8.76
CA GLU A 248 -24.40 -8.43 8.23
C GLU A 248 -23.45 -9.42 7.55
N ARG A 249 -22.41 -8.93 6.87
CA ARG A 249 -21.38 -9.78 6.23
C ARG A 249 -20.55 -10.51 7.26
N TRP A 250 -20.13 -9.82 8.32
CA TRP A 250 -19.45 -10.42 9.46
C TRP A 250 -20.29 -11.51 10.12
N LEU A 251 -21.55 -11.18 10.50
CA LEU A 251 -22.46 -12.14 11.15
C LEU A 251 -22.72 -13.39 10.29
N LYS A 252 -22.80 -13.23 8.95
CA LYS A 252 -22.96 -14.36 8.02
C LYS A 252 -21.70 -15.23 7.94
N ALA A 253 -20.52 -14.65 8.08
CA ALA A 253 -19.25 -15.35 7.94
C ALA A 253 -18.83 -16.09 9.23
N VAL A 254 -19.36 -15.71 10.39
CA VAL A 254 -19.12 -16.39 11.68
C VAL A 254 -20.02 -17.62 11.89
N LYS A 255 -21.18 -17.69 11.20
CA LYS A 255 -22.06 -18.88 11.18
C LYS A 255 -21.45 -20.01 10.36
#